data_3fcbba46aea7ee5a8f0db33a28c7a172
#
_entry.id   3fcbba46aea7ee5a8f0db33a28c7a172
#
_cell.length_a   1.000
_cell.length_b   1.000
_cell.length_c   1.000
_cell.angle_alpha   90.00
_cell.angle_beta   90.00
_cell.angle_gamma   90.00
#
_symmetry.space_group_name_H-M   'P 1'
#
loop_
_entity.id
_entity.type
_entity.pdbx_description
1 polymer ?
#
loop_
_entity_poly.entity_id
_entity_poly.type
_entity_poly.pdbx_seq_one_letter_code
_entity_poly.pdbx_strand_id
1 'polypeptide(L)'
;MAEALLLSGDARGAARVYLDYCSDVDEAVAALAEGREWVEAARVARHSKRPDLLPTTVLPSLEEAAAASRADVEARRDRLQYIGVRLAAIREEKERQRKVEEDADGPGGGDVDDAASDWSRSHAPSASSKGSRASSHRTGSSRSSRSAKSGKTRSSARVPKEGDPWEEEYLLKTRADLVPTRALRQGLRRLLDALVVLDKVDTAAALQAAFAALENFVQEHGLGVLALEPSPPADPVWRLAFLDPPPGIQA
;
A
#
# COMPACT_ATOMS: atom_id res chain seq x y z
N MET A 1 -21.88 3.80 -25.32
CA MET A 1 -20.70 3.03 -25.77
C MET A 1 -19.41 3.63 -25.22
N ALA A 2 -19.18 4.95 -25.36
CA ALA A 2 -17.99 5.62 -24.80
C ALA A 2 -17.85 5.46 -23.29
N GLU A 3 -18.94 5.63 -22.52
CA GLU A 3 -18.96 5.43 -21.07
C GLU A 3 -18.55 4.00 -20.65
N ALA A 4 -18.96 2.98 -21.41
CA ALA A 4 -18.56 1.60 -21.14
C ALA A 4 -17.05 1.39 -21.33
N LEU A 5 -16.45 2.09 -22.30
CA LEU A 5 -15.00 2.08 -22.52
C LEU A 5 -14.26 2.82 -21.39
N LEU A 6 -14.78 3.93 -20.89
CA LEU A 6 -14.22 4.61 -19.72
C LEU A 6 -14.25 3.72 -18.48
N LEU A 7 -15.36 3.05 -18.22
CA LEU A 7 -15.48 2.11 -17.10
C LEU A 7 -14.51 0.91 -17.22
N SER A 8 -14.16 0.50 -18.44
CA SER A 8 -13.14 -0.53 -18.68
C SER A 8 -11.69 -0.01 -18.63
N GLY A 9 -11.51 1.31 -18.47
CA GLY A 9 -10.19 1.96 -18.44
C GLY A 9 -9.60 2.28 -19.84
N ASP A 10 -10.38 2.11 -20.91
CA ASP A 10 -9.95 2.47 -22.27
C ASP A 10 -10.39 3.91 -22.63
N ALA A 11 -9.68 4.86 -22.04
CA ALA A 11 -9.91 6.29 -22.30
C ALA A 11 -9.64 6.68 -23.75
N ARG A 12 -8.66 6.05 -24.41
CA ARG A 12 -8.35 6.33 -25.83
C ARG A 12 -9.44 5.83 -26.75
N GLY A 13 -9.99 4.65 -26.46
CA GLY A 13 -11.14 4.12 -27.19
C GLY A 13 -12.38 5.01 -27.03
N ALA A 14 -12.66 5.44 -25.79
CA ALA A 14 -13.76 6.36 -25.51
C ALA A 14 -13.61 7.70 -26.25
N ALA A 15 -12.42 8.30 -26.20
CA ALA A 15 -12.14 9.56 -26.91
C ALA A 15 -12.33 9.44 -28.42
N ARG A 16 -11.94 8.32 -29.04
CA ARG A 16 -12.21 8.06 -30.47
C ARG A 16 -13.69 8.01 -30.76
N VAL A 17 -14.49 7.36 -29.91
CA VAL A 17 -15.94 7.31 -30.08
C VAL A 17 -16.54 8.73 -30.03
N TYR A 18 -16.10 9.58 -29.10
CA TYR A 18 -16.56 10.96 -29.01
C TYR A 18 -16.15 11.77 -30.23
N LEU A 19 -14.93 11.62 -30.76
CA LEU A 19 -14.44 12.33 -31.92
C LEU A 19 -15.12 11.86 -33.23
N ASP A 20 -15.17 10.54 -33.45
CA ASP A 20 -15.55 9.98 -34.76
C ASP A 20 -17.07 9.90 -34.93
N TYR A 21 -17.83 9.69 -33.86
CA TYR A 21 -19.28 9.51 -33.95
C TYR A 21 -20.09 10.67 -33.36
N CYS A 22 -19.59 11.33 -32.33
CA CYS A 22 -20.30 12.43 -31.69
C CYS A 22 -19.81 13.80 -32.17
N SER A 23 -18.60 13.85 -32.76
CA SER A 23 -17.90 15.11 -33.10
C SER A 23 -17.75 16.05 -31.89
N ASP A 24 -17.70 15.46 -30.69
CA ASP A 24 -17.60 16.16 -29.42
C ASP A 24 -16.16 16.14 -28.93
N VAL A 25 -15.46 17.25 -29.15
CA VAL A 25 -14.06 17.43 -28.78
C VAL A 25 -13.93 17.63 -27.27
N ASP A 26 -14.90 18.26 -26.62
CA ASP A 26 -14.86 18.61 -25.22
C ASP A 26 -14.91 17.33 -24.38
N GLU A 27 -15.86 16.44 -24.68
CA GLU A 27 -15.98 15.13 -24.01
C GLU A 27 -14.79 14.21 -24.35
N ALA A 28 -14.26 14.27 -25.58
CA ALA A 28 -13.07 13.48 -25.92
C ALA A 28 -11.84 13.89 -25.11
N VAL A 29 -11.61 15.20 -24.93
CA VAL A 29 -10.51 15.73 -24.12
C VAL A 29 -10.71 15.43 -22.63
N ALA A 30 -11.94 15.56 -22.14
CA ALA A 30 -12.27 15.21 -20.76
C ALA A 30 -12.02 13.72 -20.46
N ALA A 31 -12.46 12.83 -21.35
CA ALA A 31 -12.24 11.38 -21.25
C ALA A 31 -10.75 11.01 -21.20
N LEU A 32 -9.93 11.66 -22.05
CA LEU A 32 -8.47 11.45 -22.04
C LEU A 32 -7.81 11.99 -20.77
N ALA A 33 -8.25 13.14 -20.27
CA ALA A 33 -7.72 13.72 -19.04
C ALA A 33 -8.07 12.84 -17.82
N GLU A 34 -9.29 12.32 -17.74
CA GLU A 34 -9.73 11.37 -16.73
C GLU A 34 -8.93 10.05 -16.78
N GLY A 35 -8.67 9.56 -17.99
CA GLY A 35 -7.83 8.39 -18.24
C GLY A 35 -6.32 8.60 -18.02
N ARG A 36 -5.92 9.80 -17.56
CA ARG A 36 -4.52 10.19 -17.35
C ARG A 36 -3.64 10.20 -18.62
N GLU A 37 -4.26 10.41 -19.76
CA GLU A 37 -3.61 10.54 -21.07
C GLU A 37 -3.46 12.03 -21.47
N TRP A 38 -2.89 12.84 -20.55
CA TRP A 38 -2.85 14.31 -20.68
C TRP A 38 -2.12 14.82 -21.92
N VAL A 39 -1.05 14.14 -22.33
CA VAL A 39 -0.30 14.49 -23.55
C VAL A 39 -1.18 14.32 -24.78
N GLU A 40 -1.94 13.23 -24.83
CA GLU A 40 -2.87 12.96 -25.93
C GLU A 40 -4.08 13.91 -25.89
N ALA A 41 -4.61 14.20 -24.69
CA ALA A 41 -5.66 15.20 -24.51
C ALA A 41 -5.22 16.58 -25.04
N ALA A 42 -4.00 17.00 -24.72
CA ALA A 42 -3.42 18.25 -25.21
C ALA A 42 -3.21 18.22 -26.73
N ARG A 43 -2.81 17.08 -27.30
CA ARG A 43 -2.66 16.91 -28.75
C ARG A 43 -4.01 17.05 -29.46
N VAL A 44 -5.05 16.40 -28.94
CA VAL A 44 -6.42 16.49 -29.52
C VAL A 44 -6.94 17.91 -29.44
N ALA A 45 -6.83 18.58 -28.30
CA ALA A 45 -7.27 19.95 -28.11
C ALA A 45 -6.61 20.91 -29.10
N ARG A 46 -5.29 20.79 -29.31
CA ARG A 46 -4.57 21.61 -30.32
C ARG A 46 -4.98 21.30 -31.76
N HIS A 47 -5.10 20.00 -32.09
CA HIS A 47 -5.50 19.57 -33.44
C HIS A 47 -6.91 20.03 -33.82
N SER A 48 -7.82 19.97 -32.87
CA SER A 48 -9.21 20.40 -33.03
C SER A 48 -9.39 21.92 -32.94
N LYS A 49 -8.30 22.69 -32.86
CA LYS A 49 -8.30 24.16 -32.73
C LYS A 49 -9.08 24.68 -31.51
N ARG A 50 -9.07 23.89 -30.43
CA ARG A 50 -9.68 24.22 -29.15
C ARG A 50 -8.60 24.33 -28.03
N PRO A 51 -7.68 25.32 -28.17
CA PRO A 51 -6.61 25.50 -27.17
C PRO A 51 -7.14 25.94 -25.80
N ASP A 52 -8.36 26.42 -25.71
CA ASP A 52 -9.10 26.79 -24.50
C ASP A 52 -9.30 25.61 -23.56
N LEU A 53 -9.36 24.38 -24.08
CA LEU A 53 -9.46 23.15 -23.26
C LEU A 53 -8.18 22.81 -22.50
N LEU A 54 -7.03 23.36 -22.89
CA LEU A 54 -5.79 23.14 -22.18
C LEU A 54 -5.85 23.72 -20.76
N PRO A 55 -6.10 25.03 -20.57
CA PRO A 55 -6.16 25.62 -19.23
C PRO A 55 -7.43 25.25 -18.47
N THR A 56 -8.51 24.87 -19.13
CA THR A 56 -9.79 24.59 -18.45
C THR A 56 -9.97 23.15 -18.03
N THR A 57 -9.41 22.19 -18.77
CA THR A 57 -9.63 20.76 -18.53
C THR A 57 -8.32 20.00 -18.29
N VAL A 58 -7.35 20.15 -19.20
CA VAL A 58 -6.14 19.30 -19.15
C VAL A 58 -5.20 19.70 -18.02
N LEU A 59 -4.87 20.98 -17.88
CA LEU A 59 -3.92 21.44 -16.85
C LEU A 59 -4.45 21.26 -15.43
N PRO A 60 -5.72 21.59 -15.11
CA PRO A 60 -6.23 21.34 -13.76
C PRO A 60 -6.21 19.86 -13.38
N SER A 61 -6.63 18.96 -14.27
CA SER A 61 -6.59 17.51 -14.05
C SER A 61 -5.16 17.00 -13.83
N LEU A 62 -4.19 17.52 -14.59
CA LEU A 62 -2.78 17.16 -14.45
C LEU A 62 -2.20 17.65 -13.12
N GLU A 63 -2.48 18.89 -12.72
CA GLU A 63 -2.02 19.49 -11.45
C GLU A 63 -2.63 18.77 -10.24
N GLU A 64 -3.91 18.41 -10.30
CA GLU A 64 -4.59 17.64 -9.27
C GLU A 64 -3.94 16.24 -9.13
N ALA A 65 -3.70 15.56 -10.25
CA ALA A 65 -3.06 14.25 -10.25
C ALA A 65 -1.62 14.33 -9.70
N ALA A 66 -0.89 15.41 -10.00
CA ALA A 66 0.45 15.64 -9.48
C ALA A 66 0.44 15.90 -7.97
N ALA A 67 -0.48 16.72 -7.48
CA ALA A 67 -0.65 17.00 -6.06
C ALA A 67 -1.04 15.73 -5.29
N ALA A 68 -2.00 14.96 -5.80
CA ALA A 68 -2.42 13.69 -5.20
C ALA A 68 -1.28 12.66 -5.16
N SER A 69 -0.51 12.55 -6.25
CA SER A 69 0.62 11.62 -6.33
C SER A 69 1.75 12.04 -5.38
N ARG A 70 2.02 13.33 -5.24
CA ARG A 70 2.99 13.85 -4.28
C ARG A 70 2.57 13.55 -2.85
N ALA A 71 1.32 13.81 -2.49
CA ALA A 71 0.78 13.53 -1.16
C ALA A 71 0.84 12.02 -0.83
N ASP A 72 0.53 11.13 -1.80
CA ASP A 72 0.65 9.68 -1.61
C ASP A 72 2.11 9.25 -1.35
N VAL A 73 3.06 9.79 -2.10
CA VAL A 73 4.49 9.51 -1.93
C VAL A 73 5.00 9.99 -0.56
N GLU A 74 4.63 11.19 -0.14
CA GLU A 74 4.98 11.76 1.17
C GLU A 74 4.36 10.92 2.31
N ALA A 75 3.07 10.58 2.20
CA ALA A 75 2.38 9.73 3.17
C ALA A 75 2.99 8.32 3.30
N ARG A 76 3.43 7.73 2.18
CA ARG A 76 4.13 6.44 2.18
C ARG A 76 5.46 6.52 2.92
N ARG A 77 6.25 7.57 2.68
CA ARG A 77 7.52 7.79 3.38
C ARG A 77 7.30 7.94 4.88
N ASP A 78 6.38 8.78 5.30
CA ASP A 78 6.09 9.02 6.70
C ASP A 78 5.58 7.75 7.42
N ARG A 79 4.76 6.96 6.73
CA ARG A 79 4.29 5.68 7.26
C ARG A 79 5.39 4.63 7.34
N LEU A 80 6.32 4.58 6.38
CA LEU A 80 7.50 3.71 6.45
C LEU A 80 8.41 4.10 7.62
N GLN A 81 8.61 5.40 7.86
CA GLN A 81 9.36 5.91 9.00
C GLN A 81 8.72 5.51 10.32
N TYR A 82 7.42 5.71 10.47
CA TYR A 82 6.66 5.29 11.66
C TYR A 82 6.80 3.78 11.92
N ILE A 83 6.61 2.95 10.90
CA ILE A 83 6.74 1.50 11.00
C ILE A 83 8.17 1.11 11.41
N GLY A 84 9.18 1.79 10.86
CA GLY A 84 10.58 1.55 11.21
C GLY A 84 10.86 1.78 12.70
N VAL A 85 10.40 2.90 13.24
CA VAL A 85 10.54 3.26 14.67
C VAL A 85 9.80 2.23 15.55
N ARG A 86 8.57 1.87 15.16
CA ARG A 86 7.77 0.93 15.95
C ARG A 86 8.38 -0.48 15.97
N LEU A 87 8.87 -0.97 14.83
CA LEU A 87 9.57 -2.26 14.75
C LEU A 87 10.86 -2.28 15.60
N ALA A 88 11.60 -1.17 15.64
CA ALA A 88 12.77 -1.05 16.49
C ALA A 88 12.38 -1.15 17.98
N ALA A 89 11.33 -0.47 18.40
CA ALA A 89 10.82 -0.52 19.76
C ALA A 89 10.36 -1.94 20.16
N ILE A 90 9.65 -2.65 19.29
CA ILE A 90 9.22 -4.03 19.53
C ILE A 90 10.42 -4.97 19.70
N ARG A 91 11.45 -4.82 18.86
CA ARG A 91 12.67 -5.65 18.95
C ARG A 91 13.45 -5.38 20.24
N GLU A 92 13.57 -4.13 20.62
CA GLU A 92 14.23 -3.74 21.87
C GLU A 92 13.49 -4.29 23.09
N GLU A 93 12.16 -4.27 23.07
CA GLU A 93 11.35 -4.84 24.14
C GLU A 93 11.51 -6.37 24.24
N LYS A 94 11.48 -7.08 23.12
CA LYS A 94 11.74 -8.51 23.06
C LYS A 94 13.13 -8.88 23.55
N GLU A 95 14.12 -8.06 23.22
CA GLU A 95 15.49 -8.28 23.69
C GLU A 95 15.65 -8.04 25.18
N ARG A 96 14.96 -7.04 25.74
CA ARG A 96 14.89 -6.84 27.19
C ARG A 96 14.24 -8.03 27.90
N GLN A 97 13.11 -8.52 27.38
CA GLN A 97 12.42 -9.69 27.96
C GLN A 97 13.31 -10.92 27.91
N ARG A 98 14.00 -11.18 26.79
CA ARG A 98 14.93 -12.30 26.68
C ARG A 98 16.09 -12.21 27.71
N LYS A 99 16.66 -11.02 27.91
CA LYS A 99 17.72 -10.84 28.92
C LYS A 99 17.22 -11.10 30.33
N VAL A 100 15.99 -10.66 30.67
CA VAL A 100 15.38 -10.95 31.97
C VAL A 100 15.14 -12.44 32.16
N GLU A 101 14.74 -13.16 31.14
CA GLU A 101 14.57 -14.63 31.19
C GLU A 101 15.91 -15.34 31.32
N GLU A 102 16.94 -14.91 30.57
CA GLU A 102 18.31 -15.46 30.67
C GLU A 102 18.91 -15.21 32.06
N ASP A 103 18.68 -14.04 32.67
CA ASP A 103 19.15 -13.72 34.01
C ASP A 103 18.37 -14.50 35.11
N ALA A 104 17.11 -14.86 34.86
CA ALA A 104 16.30 -15.65 35.76
C ALA A 104 16.67 -17.15 35.73
N ASP A 105 17.17 -17.66 34.61
CA ASP A 105 17.65 -19.05 34.42
C ASP A 105 19.16 -19.22 34.79
N GLY A 106 19.79 -18.18 35.31
CA GLY A 106 21.19 -18.25 35.75
C GLY A 106 21.39 -19.36 36.79
N PRO A 107 22.61 -20.01 36.82
CA PRO A 107 22.90 -21.15 37.66
C PRO A 107 23.03 -20.76 39.14
N GLY A 108 21.93 -20.24 39.69
CA GLY A 108 21.78 -19.96 41.13
C GLY A 108 20.92 -21.00 41.85
N GLY A 109 20.72 -22.15 41.25
CA GLY A 109 20.18 -23.33 41.90
C GLY A 109 21.22 -23.95 42.81
N GLY A 110 21.72 -23.18 43.78
CA GLY A 110 22.48 -23.71 44.89
C GLY A 110 21.62 -24.67 45.68
N ASP A 111 22.17 -25.88 45.91
CA ASP A 111 21.77 -26.86 46.88
C ASP A 111 20.90 -26.26 48.01
N VAL A 112 19.62 -26.47 47.94
CA VAL A 112 18.79 -26.44 49.14
C VAL A 112 18.56 -27.90 49.51
N ASP A 113 19.36 -28.28 50.48
CA ASP A 113 19.26 -29.50 51.23
C ASP A 113 17.83 -30.01 51.32
N ASP A 114 17.74 -31.27 51.00
CA ASP A 114 16.76 -32.26 51.33
C ASP A 114 16.34 -32.13 52.83
N ALA A 115 15.39 -31.26 53.13
CA ALA A 115 14.69 -31.23 54.39
C ALA A 115 13.25 -31.66 54.13
N ALA A 116 13.10 -32.97 54.25
CA ALA A 116 11.83 -33.64 54.42
C ALA A 116 10.89 -32.85 55.32
N SER A 117 9.76 -32.44 54.80
CA SER A 117 8.54 -32.30 55.60
C SER A 117 7.32 -32.68 54.78
N ASP A 118 7.05 -33.92 54.93
CA ASP A 118 5.77 -34.57 55.15
C ASP A 118 4.64 -33.59 55.48
N TRP A 119 3.86 -33.19 54.51
CA TRP A 119 2.53 -32.62 54.66
C TRP A 119 1.56 -33.29 53.70
N SER A 120 1.51 -34.64 53.82
CA SER A 120 0.30 -35.38 53.47
C SER A 120 -0.76 -35.14 54.51
N ARG A 121 -1.87 -34.78 54.07
CA ARG A 121 -3.22 -35.11 54.57
C ARG A 121 -4.18 -33.97 54.78
N SER A 122 -5.22 -34.19 54.02
CA SER A 122 -6.64 -33.97 54.42
C SER A 122 -7.17 -32.55 54.31
N HIS A 123 -7.99 -32.35 53.29
CA HIS A 123 -9.42 -32.20 53.46
C HIS A 123 -10.13 -32.15 52.11
N ALA A 124 -10.79 -33.24 51.76
CA ALA A 124 -12.00 -33.25 50.98
C ALA A 124 -13.16 -33.50 51.93
N PRO A 125 -14.41 -33.45 51.51
CA PRO A 125 -15.17 -32.38 50.90
C PRO A 125 -16.43 -32.07 51.74
N SER A 126 -17.10 -30.99 51.52
CA SER A 126 -18.47 -30.83 51.97
C SER A 126 -19.41 -30.47 50.87
N ALA A 127 -20.20 -31.44 50.57
CA ALA A 127 -21.43 -31.34 49.76
C ALA A 127 -22.54 -30.60 50.55
N SER A 128 -23.44 -30.08 49.83
CA SER A 128 -24.87 -29.77 50.05
C SER A 128 -25.13 -28.31 49.72
N SER A 129 -26.21 -27.94 49.06
CA SER A 129 -27.53 -28.51 48.95
C SER A 129 -28.26 -27.85 47.77
N LYS A 130 -28.98 -28.62 47.00
CA LYS A 130 -30.43 -28.60 46.77
C LYS A 130 -31.08 -27.26 46.55
N GLY A 131 -31.66 -27.10 45.34
CA GLY A 131 -32.72 -26.19 45.04
C GLY A 131 -33.41 -26.58 43.73
N SER A 132 -34.45 -27.35 43.86
CA SER A 132 -35.34 -27.91 42.83
C SER A 132 -36.27 -26.87 42.19
N ARG A 133 -36.75 -27.23 41.02
CA ARG A 133 -38.05 -26.94 40.34
C ARG A 133 -37.88 -26.11 39.07
N ALA A 134 -38.53 -26.35 37.97
CA ALA A 134 -39.52 -27.35 37.56
C ALA A 134 -39.64 -27.19 36.02
N SER A 135 -39.73 -28.32 35.34
CA SER A 135 -40.72 -28.68 34.33
C SER A 135 -41.22 -27.59 33.37
N SER A 136 -40.95 -27.74 32.07
CA SER A 136 -42.06 -27.96 31.13
C SER A 136 -41.53 -28.47 29.76
N HIS A 137 -42.14 -29.55 29.38
CA HIS A 137 -42.09 -30.18 28.05
C HIS A 137 -42.47 -29.22 26.93
N ARG A 138 -41.74 -29.23 25.83
CA ARG A 138 -42.39 -29.22 24.52
C ARG A 138 -41.50 -29.87 23.48
N THR A 139 -41.96 -30.99 22.99
CA THR A 139 -41.58 -31.73 21.79
C THR A 139 -41.74 -30.84 20.56
N GLY A 140 -40.72 -30.84 19.70
CA GLY A 140 -40.77 -30.20 18.39
C GLY A 140 -39.64 -30.70 17.53
N SER A 141 -39.89 -31.86 16.92
CA SER A 141 -39.11 -32.45 15.82
C SER A 141 -39.12 -31.48 14.63
N SER A 142 -37.97 -31.06 14.14
CA SER A 142 -37.85 -30.74 12.71
C SER A 142 -36.37 -30.78 12.25
N ARG A 143 -36.17 -31.72 11.45
CA ARG A 143 -35.22 -32.00 10.39
C ARG A 143 -34.10 -30.97 10.16
N SER A 144 -32.90 -31.49 10.28
CA SER A 144 -31.65 -30.96 9.80
C SER A 144 -31.70 -30.57 8.33
N SER A 145 -31.55 -29.32 8.02
CA SER A 145 -30.96 -28.92 6.75
C SER A 145 -29.53 -28.49 7.03
N ARG A 146 -28.59 -29.34 6.67
CA ARG A 146 -27.17 -28.97 6.57
C ARG A 146 -27.03 -27.98 5.43
N SER A 147 -27.24 -26.70 5.68
CA SER A 147 -26.73 -25.65 4.82
C SER A 147 -25.24 -25.49 5.15
N ALA A 148 -24.41 -25.99 4.24
CA ALA A 148 -23.01 -25.68 4.19
C ALA A 148 -22.88 -24.16 4.05
N LYS A 149 -22.77 -23.47 5.17
CA LYS A 149 -22.26 -22.09 5.19
C LYS A 149 -20.82 -22.15 4.76
N SER A 150 -20.58 -21.96 3.46
CA SER A 150 -19.29 -21.47 2.98
C SER A 150 -19.10 -20.08 3.58
N GLY A 151 -18.60 -20.07 4.79
CA GLY A 151 -18.15 -18.88 5.46
C GLY A 151 -16.95 -18.34 4.71
N LYS A 152 -17.18 -17.56 3.66
CA LYS A 152 -16.24 -16.56 3.19
C LYS A 152 -16.19 -15.49 4.27
N THR A 153 -15.54 -15.82 5.38
CA THR A 153 -15.04 -14.83 6.30
C THR A 153 -14.03 -13.98 5.53
N ARG A 154 -14.52 -12.90 4.91
CA ARG A 154 -13.70 -11.71 4.73
C ARG A 154 -13.26 -11.35 6.15
N SER A 155 -12.12 -11.88 6.57
CA SER A 155 -11.40 -11.33 7.69
C SER A 155 -11.04 -9.91 7.26
N SER A 156 -11.86 -8.94 7.66
CA SER A 156 -11.40 -7.57 7.76
C SER A 156 -10.20 -7.69 8.70
N ALA A 157 -9.00 -7.61 8.14
CA ALA A 157 -7.78 -7.75 8.90
C ALA A 157 -7.81 -6.64 9.96
N ARG A 158 -8.18 -7.05 11.18
CA ARG A 158 -8.23 -6.14 12.33
C ARG A 158 -6.81 -5.65 12.53
N VAL A 159 -6.62 -4.34 12.43
CA VAL A 159 -5.32 -3.74 12.73
C VAL A 159 -4.93 -4.13 14.15
N PRO A 160 -3.80 -4.82 14.35
CA PRO A 160 -3.36 -5.22 15.69
C PRO A 160 -3.17 -3.98 16.56
N LYS A 161 -3.45 -4.14 17.85
CA LYS A 161 -3.15 -3.09 18.84
C LYS A 161 -1.68 -3.17 19.24
N GLU A 162 -1.18 -2.08 19.80
CA GLU A 162 0.18 -2.04 20.36
C GLU A 162 0.33 -3.12 21.44
N GLY A 163 1.41 -3.92 21.32
CA GLY A 163 1.69 -5.05 22.21
C GLY A 163 0.99 -6.36 21.83
N ASP A 164 0.25 -6.41 20.71
CA ASP A 164 -0.32 -7.65 20.20
C ASP A 164 0.82 -8.55 19.64
N PRO A 165 0.83 -9.86 19.91
CA PRO A 165 1.82 -10.79 19.37
C PRO A 165 1.94 -10.76 17.83
N TRP A 166 0.88 -10.39 17.15
CA TRP A 166 0.80 -10.29 15.67
C TRP A 166 1.19 -8.91 15.12
N GLU A 167 1.49 -7.95 15.98
CA GLU A 167 1.81 -6.58 15.58
C GLU A 167 3.03 -6.53 14.67
N GLU A 168 4.10 -7.25 15.04
CA GLU A 168 5.35 -7.25 14.25
C GLU A 168 5.14 -7.80 12.84
N GLU A 169 4.41 -8.92 12.71
CA GLU A 169 4.12 -9.52 11.40
C GLU A 169 3.26 -8.59 10.53
N TYR A 170 2.25 -7.97 11.11
CA TYR A 170 1.41 -6.98 10.43
C TYR A 170 2.22 -5.78 9.94
N LEU A 171 3.11 -5.24 10.78
CA LEU A 171 3.96 -4.11 10.43
C LEU A 171 4.97 -4.47 9.33
N LEU A 172 5.57 -5.66 9.39
CA LEU A 172 6.47 -6.15 8.34
C LEU A 172 5.75 -6.29 7.00
N LYS A 173 4.54 -6.84 6.98
CA LYS A 173 3.72 -6.95 5.78
C LYS A 173 3.34 -5.58 5.24
N THR A 174 2.84 -4.69 6.10
CA THR A 174 2.47 -3.32 5.70
C THR A 174 3.68 -2.56 5.15
N ARG A 175 4.86 -2.75 5.75
CA ARG A 175 6.11 -2.17 5.27
C ARG A 175 6.46 -2.64 3.86
N ALA A 176 6.30 -3.93 3.56
CA ALA A 176 6.52 -4.48 2.22
C ALA A 176 5.56 -3.88 1.17
N ASP A 177 4.28 -3.70 1.54
CA ASP A 177 3.26 -3.14 0.66
C ASP A 177 3.49 -1.63 0.35
N LEU A 178 4.23 -0.92 1.21
CA LEU A 178 4.53 0.51 1.04
C LEU A 178 5.76 0.78 0.17
N VAL A 179 6.62 -0.22 -0.07
CA VAL A 179 7.80 -0.07 -0.95
C VAL A 179 7.35 0.24 -2.38
N PRO A 180 8.01 1.21 -3.06
CA PRO A 180 7.63 1.60 -4.41
C PRO A 180 7.65 0.44 -5.40
N THR A 181 6.48 0.07 -5.91
CA THR A 181 6.34 -0.96 -6.94
C THR A 181 6.73 -0.42 -8.33
N ARG A 182 7.00 -1.34 -9.27
CA ARG A 182 7.26 -1.00 -10.67
C ARG A 182 6.09 -0.21 -11.28
N ALA A 183 4.85 -0.58 -10.96
CA ALA A 183 3.67 0.11 -11.45
C ALA A 183 3.60 1.56 -10.95
N LEU A 184 3.91 1.82 -9.68
CA LEU A 184 3.98 3.17 -9.12
C LEU A 184 5.05 3.99 -9.85
N ARG A 185 6.26 3.45 -10.02
CA ARG A 185 7.35 4.12 -10.74
C ARG A 185 6.97 4.47 -12.18
N GLN A 186 6.31 3.56 -12.89
CA GLN A 186 5.84 3.81 -14.25
C GLN A 186 4.74 4.87 -14.29
N GLY A 187 3.80 4.86 -13.35
CA GLY A 187 2.76 5.87 -13.24
C GLY A 187 3.33 7.27 -12.98
N LEU A 188 4.28 7.38 -12.05
CA LEU A 188 4.97 8.65 -11.76
C LEU A 188 5.79 9.14 -12.96
N ARG A 189 6.47 8.25 -13.68
CA ARG A 189 7.23 8.64 -14.89
C ARG A 189 6.31 9.23 -15.94
N ARG A 190 5.17 8.60 -16.26
CA ARG A 190 4.20 9.14 -17.21
C ARG A 190 3.66 10.51 -16.80
N LEU A 191 3.44 10.69 -15.51
CA LEU A 191 2.98 11.96 -14.95
C LEU A 191 4.06 13.05 -15.07
N LEU A 192 5.32 12.72 -14.75
CA LEU A 192 6.46 13.64 -14.93
C LEU A 192 6.65 14.02 -16.40
N ASP A 193 6.58 13.06 -17.32
CA ASP A 193 6.67 13.31 -18.75
C ASP A 193 5.57 14.28 -19.21
N ALA A 194 4.32 14.09 -18.75
CA ALA A 194 3.21 14.97 -19.07
C ALA A 194 3.41 16.38 -18.51
N LEU A 195 3.89 16.52 -17.26
CA LEU A 195 4.18 17.80 -16.62
C LEU A 195 5.26 18.58 -17.41
N VAL A 196 6.31 17.90 -17.84
CA VAL A 196 7.39 18.53 -18.62
C VAL A 196 6.89 18.96 -20.00
N VAL A 197 6.13 18.10 -20.70
CA VAL A 197 5.57 18.39 -22.03
C VAL A 197 4.57 19.57 -22.00
N LEU A 198 3.88 19.75 -20.87
CA LEU A 198 2.89 20.82 -20.67
C LEU A 198 3.46 22.04 -19.91
N ASP A 199 4.79 22.14 -19.83
CA ASP A 199 5.52 23.27 -19.25
C ASP A 199 5.23 23.54 -17.77
N LYS A 200 4.98 22.48 -17.00
CA LYS A 200 4.78 22.52 -15.53
C LYS A 200 6.02 22.02 -14.80
N VAL A 201 7.18 22.61 -15.11
CA VAL A 201 8.50 22.16 -14.65
C VAL A 201 8.64 22.23 -13.13
N ASP A 202 8.12 23.27 -12.48
CA ASP A 202 8.21 23.44 -11.02
C ASP A 202 7.43 22.32 -10.28
N THR A 203 6.24 21.98 -10.79
CA THR A 203 5.43 20.88 -10.24
C THR A 203 6.12 19.53 -10.45
N ALA A 204 6.74 19.33 -11.63
CA ALA A 204 7.52 18.13 -11.93
C ALA A 204 8.72 18.00 -10.99
N ALA A 205 9.47 19.08 -10.76
CA ALA A 205 10.62 19.10 -9.85
C ALA A 205 10.20 18.77 -8.41
N ALA A 206 9.10 19.34 -7.93
CA ALA A 206 8.58 19.06 -6.58
C ALA A 206 8.17 17.58 -6.42
N LEU A 207 7.48 17.00 -7.41
CA LEU A 207 7.10 15.59 -7.39
C LEU A 207 8.32 14.68 -7.46
N GLN A 208 9.30 15.01 -8.31
CA GLN A 208 10.55 14.27 -8.42
C GLN A 208 11.35 14.29 -7.10
N ALA A 209 11.43 15.44 -6.44
CA ALA A 209 12.12 15.56 -5.16
C ALA A 209 11.43 14.71 -4.07
N ALA A 210 10.10 14.72 -3.99
CA ALA A 210 9.36 13.89 -3.05
C ALA A 210 9.61 12.39 -3.30
N PHE A 211 9.61 11.97 -4.57
CA PHE A 211 9.88 10.58 -4.92
C PHE A 211 11.32 10.16 -4.65
N ALA A 212 12.30 11.02 -4.95
CA ALA A 212 13.70 10.77 -4.62
C ALA A 212 13.92 10.63 -3.10
N ALA A 213 13.23 11.43 -2.29
CA ALA A 213 13.28 11.31 -0.84
C ALA A 213 12.74 9.96 -0.34
N LEU A 214 11.66 9.44 -0.95
CA LEU A 214 11.14 8.10 -0.64
C LEU A 214 12.14 7.00 -1.07
N GLU A 215 12.72 7.09 -2.26
CA GLU A 215 13.68 6.09 -2.75
C GLU A 215 14.96 6.07 -1.91
N ASN A 216 15.48 7.24 -1.53
CA ASN A 216 16.63 7.34 -0.63
C ASN A 216 16.32 6.69 0.72
N PHE A 217 15.15 6.97 1.31
CA PHE A 217 14.72 6.35 2.56
C PHE A 217 14.67 4.82 2.43
N VAL A 218 14.11 4.29 1.34
CA VAL A 218 14.03 2.85 1.07
C VAL A 218 15.42 2.22 0.94
N GLN A 219 16.38 2.91 0.30
CA GLN A 219 17.76 2.45 0.14
C GLN A 219 18.53 2.47 1.46
N GLU A 220 18.48 3.57 2.20
CA GLU A 220 19.15 3.74 3.50
C GLU A 220 18.75 2.67 4.52
N HIS A 221 17.48 2.26 4.49
CA HIS A 221 16.95 1.26 5.41
C HIS A 221 16.97 -0.17 4.83
N GLY A 222 17.63 -0.40 3.70
CA GLY A 222 17.78 -1.72 3.09
C GLY A 222 16.46 -2.36 2.64
N LEU A 223 15.41 -1.56 2.42
CA LEU A 223 14.07 -2.04 2.05
C LEU A 223 14.00 -2.47 0.57
N GLY A 224 14.94 -2.04 -0.25
CA GLY A 224 15.01 -2.36 -1.67
C GLY A 224 15.15 -3.86 -1.96
N VAL A 225 15.70 -4.63 -1.03
CA VAL A 225 15.85 -6.10 -1.15
C VAL A 225 14.51 -6.82 -1.05
N LEU A 226 13.49 -6.21 -0.44
CA LEU A 226 12.15 -6.78 -0.34
C LEU A 226 11.30 -6.57 -1.60
N ALA A 227 11.72 -5.67 -2.48
CA ALA A 227 11.14 -5.51 -3.82
C ALA A 227 11.80 -6.52 -4.79
N LEU A 228 11.74 -7.80 -4.45
CA LEU A 228 12.26 -8.92 -5.25
C LEU A 228 11.40 -9.18 -6.49
N GLU A 229 11.38 -8.22 -7.40
CA GLU A 229 11.37 -8.51 -8.82
C GLU A 229 12.77 -8.14 -9.32
N PRO A 230 13.52 -9.04 -9.98
CA PRO A 230 14.78 -8.66 -10.60
C PRO A 230 14.46 -7.55 -11.60
N SER A 231 14.80 -6.31 -11.23
CA SER A 231 14.79 -5.23 -12.20
C SER A 231 15.70 -5.69 -13.33
N PRO A 232 15.22 -5.74 -14.59
CA PRO A 232 16.16 -5.87 -15.70
C PRO A 232 17.20 -4.78 -15.49
N PRO A 233 18.50 -5.06 -15.82
CA PRO A 233 19.56 -4.10 -15.63
C PRO A 233 19.07 -2.77 -16.19
N ALA A 234 19.17 -1.72 -15.37
CA ALA A 234 18.79 -0.39 -15.81
C ALA A 234 19.67 -0.08 -17.01
N ASP A 235 19.13 -0.25 -18.21
CA ASP A 235 19.82 0.17 -19.41
C ASP A 235 20.10 1.67 -19.26
N PRO A 236 21.35 2.10 -19.25
CA PRO A 236 21.70 3.50 -19.11
C PRO A 236 21.33 4.32 -20.35
N VAL A 237 20.56 3.73 -21.28
CA VAL A 237 20.23 4.30 -22.59
C VAL A 237 19.53 5.66 -22.51
N TRP A 238 18.79 5.95 -21.42
CA TRP A 238 18.17 7.27 -21.31
C TRP A 238 19.13 8.38 -20.85
N ARG A 239 20.28 8.03 -20.26
CA ARG A 239 21.30 9.04 -19.88
C ARG A 239 22.13 9.52 -21.06
N LEU A 240 22.23 8.74 -22.12
CA LEU A 240 23.11 9.04 -23.24
C LEU A 240 22.41 9.73 -24.43
N ALA A 241 21.07 9.64 -24.52
CA ALA A 241 20.35 10.23 -25.64
C ALA A 241 20.29 11.78 -25.65
N PHE A 242 20.62 12.42 -24.51
CA PHE A 242 20.58 13.89 -24.39
C PHE A 242 21.96 14.56 -24.30
N LEU A 243 23.06 13.80 -24.25
CA LEU A 243 24.41 14.38 -24.03
C LEU A 243 25.40 14.16 -25.17
N ASP A 244 25.08 13.29 -26.11
CA ASP A 244 25.97 13.14 -27.28
C ASP A 244 25.41 13.87 -28.50
N PRO A 245 26.11 14.89 -29.04
CA PRO A 245 25.71 15.48 -30.30
C PRO A 245 25.80 14.40 -31.40
N PRO A 246 24.91 14.41 -32.40
CA PRO A 246 24.92 13.40 -33.45
C PRO A 246 26.29 13.37 -34.15
N PRO A 247 26.85 12.19 -34.40
CA PRO A 247 28.13 12.06 -35.05
C PRO A 247 28.03 12.59 -36.50
N GLY A 248 28.62 13.76 -36.76
CA GLY A 248 28.64 14.29 -38.12
C GLY A 248 28.73 15.81 -38.28
N ILE A 249 28.72 16.59 -37.21
CA ILE A 249 28.95 18.03 -37.31
C ILE A 249 30.33 18.34 -36.72
N GLN A 250 31.38 18.10 -37.49
CA GLN A 250 32.64 18.75 -37.28
C GLN A 250 32.64 20.05 -38.13
N ALA A 251 32.79 21.17 -37.43
CA ALA A 251 32.95 22.48 -37.99
C ALA A 251 34.30 22.63 -38.75
#